data_091a205d7c34c8c4a2d65e99448008dc
#
_entry.id   091a205d7c34c8c4a2d65e99448008dc
#
_cell.length_a   1.000
_cell.length_b   1.000
_cell.length_c   1.000
_cell.angle_alpha   90.00
_cell.angle_beta   90.00
_cell.angle_gamma   90.00
#
_symmetry.space_group_name_H-M   'P 1'
#
loop_
_entity.id
_entity.type
_entity.pdbx_description
1 polymer ?
#
loop_
_entity_poly.entity_id
_entity_poly.type
_entity_poly.pdbx_seq_one_letter_code
_entity_poly.pdbx_strand_id
1 'polypeptide(L)' 'MFEISGFDTAGIVSLKRLSLTAALKKAKELVEDGCWDVQIVDPNGRVYTSLEEPAA' A
#
# COMPACT_ATOMS: atom_id res chain seq x y z
N MET A 1 0.61 7.20 -10.94
CA MET A 1 0.04 6.01 -10.29
C MET A 1 0.61 5.82 -8.92
N PHE A 2 -0.18 5.30 -8.03
CA PHE A 2 0.28 4.94 -6.69
C PHE A 2 0.68 3.47 -6.71
N GLU A 3 1.86 3.18 -6.19
CA GLU A 3 2.35 1.80 -6.11
C GLU A 3 2.25 1.31 -4.68
N ILE A 4 1.64 0.14 -4.51
CA ILE A 4 1.51 -0.51 -3.21
C ILE A 4 2.46 -1.69 -3.21
N SER A 5 3.32 -1.78 -2.21
CA SER A 5 4.27 -2.88 -2.10
C SER A 5 4.29 -3.42 -0.68
N GLY A 6 4.67 -4.68 -0.57
CA GLY A 6 4.78 -5.35 0.71
C GLY A 6 5.41 -6.71 0.50
N PHE A 7 5.42 -7.51 1.57
CA PHE A 7 5.98 -8.86 1.52
C PHE A 7 4.98 -9.85 2.08
N ASP A 8 4.98 -11.05 1.51
CA ASP A 8 4.26 -12.17 2.07
C ASP A 8 5.18 -13.39 2.09
N THR A 9 4.65 -14.55 2.46
CA THR A 9 5.47 -15.78 2.54
C THR A 9 5.98 -16.23 1.18
N ALA A 10 5.38 -15.76 0.10
CA ALA A 10 5.79 -16.10 -1.27
C ALA A 10 6.79 -15.09 -1.84
N GLY A 11 7.01 -13.95 -1.19
CA GLY A 11 7.96 -12.94 -1.63
C GLY A 11 7.37 -11.54 -1.71
N ILE A 12 7.81 -10.76 -2.69
CA ILE A 12 7.39 -9.37 -2.84
C ILE A 12 6.04 -9.28 -3.55
N VAL A 13 5.17 -8.45 -2.99
CA VAL A 13 3.89 -8.09 -3.62
C VAL A 13 4.01 -6.65 -4.11
N SER A 14 3.62 -6.40 -5.36
CA SER A 14 3.66 -5.06 -5.93
C SER A 14 2.41 -4.85 -6.79
N LEU A 15 1.68 -3.79 -6.52
CA LEU A 15 0.43 -3.47 -7.20
C LEU A 15 0.37 -1.97 -7.47
N LYS A 16 -0.49 -1.58 -8.42
CA LYS A 16 -0.65 -0.16 -8.76
C LYS A 16 -2.12 0.21 -8.74
N ARG A 17 -2.40 1.44 -8.33
CA ARG A 17 -3.75 2.00 -8.34
C ARG A 17 -3.69 3.46 -8.80
N LEU A 18 -4.81 3.93 -9.34
CA LEU A 18 -4.87 5.28 -9.91
C LEU A 18 -5.08 6.37 -8.88
N SER A 19 -5.58 6.03 -7.69
CA SER A 19 -5.84 7.03 -6.65
C SER A 19 -5.30 6.58 -5.31
N LEU A 20 -5.07 7.55 -4.42
CA LEU A 20 -4.61 7.26 -3.07
C LEU A 20 -5.66 6.47 -2.29
N THR A 21 -6.93 6.80 -2.45
CA THR A 21 -8.01 6.07 -1.78
C THR A 21 -8.00 4.59 -2.15
N ALA A 22 -7.88 4.30 -3.43
CA ALA A 22 -7.82 2.92 -3.91
C ALA A 22 -6.55 2.22 -3.43
N ALA A 23 -5.43 2.94 -3.40
CA ALA A 23 -4.17 2.41 -2.90
C ALA A 23 -4.24 2.07 -1.42
N LEU A 24 -4.82 2.96 -0.61
CA LEU A 24 -5.00 2.73 0.81
C LEU A 24 -5.87 1.51 1.08
N LYS A 25 -6.96 1.39 0.34
CA LYS A 25 -7.86 0.24 0.47
C LYS A 25 -7.12 -1.06 0.18
N LYS A 26 -6.35 -1.08 -0.90
CA LYS A 26 -5.60 -2.28 -1.28
C LYS A 26 -4.51 -2.60 -0.27
N ALA A 27 -3.83 -1.58 0.24
CA ALA A 27 -2.79 -1.77 1.23
C ALA A 27 -3.37 -2.40 2.52
N LYS A 28 -4.54 -1.95 2.95
CA LYS A 28 -5.22 -2.53 4.09
C LYS A 28 -5.58 -3.99 3.85
N GLU A 29 -6.03 -4.32 2.64
CA GLU A 29 -6.33 -5.70 2.29
C GLU A 29 -5.09 -6.58 2.37
N LEU A 30 -3.94 -6.08 1.91
CA LEU A 30 -2.69 -6.82 2.00
C LEU A 30 -2.31 -7.10 3.45
N VAL A 31 -2.46 -6.12 4.33
CA VAL A 31 -2.19 -6.31 5.76
C VAL A 31 -3.12 -7.37 6.35
N GLU A 32 -4.39 -7.33 5.99
CA GLU A 32 -5.37 -8.32 6.44
C GLU A 32 -5.05 -9.73 5.94
N ASP A 33 -4.42 -9.82 4.76
CA ASP A 33 -4.01 -11.10 4.18
C ASP A 33 -2.72 -11.64 4.78
N GLY A 34 -2.11 -10.89 5.71
CA GLY A 34 -0.90 -11.34 6.37
C GLY A 34 0.40 -10.78 5.79
N CYS A 35 0.32 -9.84 4.85
CA CYS A 35 1.50 -9.18 4.32
C CYS A 35 2.09 -8.24 5.36
N TRP A 36 3.39 -8.01 5.28
CA TRP A 36 4.09 -7.09 6.19
C TRP A 36 4.92 -6.09 5.39
N ASP A 37 5.38 -5.04 6.07
CA ASP A 37 6.12 -3.94 5.45
C ASP A 37 5.38 -3.34 4.25
N VAL A 38 4.04 -3.26 4.37
CA VAL A 38 3.21 -2.71 3.31
C VAL A 38 3.38 -1.19 3.27
N GLN A 39 3.64 -0.67 2.08
CA GLN A 39 3.82 0.77 1.88
C GLN A 39 3.22 1.20 0.55
N ILE A 40 2.96 2.50 0.44
CA ILE A 40 2.46 3.11 -0.78
C ILE A 40 3.45 4.17 -1.22
N VAL A 41 3.78 4.17 -2.51
CA VAL A 41 4.64 5.21 -3.11
C VAL A 41 3.79 6.01 -4.09
N ASP A 42 3.75 7.33 -3.93
CA ASP A 42 2.98 8.19 -4.81
C ASP A 42 3.75 8.52 -6.10
N PRO A 43 3.09 9.15 -7.09
CA PRO A 43 3.76 9.50 -8.34
C PRO A 43 4.93 10.49 -8.18
N ASN A 44 5.00 11.18 -7.06
CA ASN A 44 6.09 12.11 -6.76
C ASN A 44 7.24 11.46 -5.99
N GLY A 45 7.13 10.16 -5.70
CA GLY A 45 8.16 9.42 -4.99
C GLY A 45 8.03 9.46 -3.48
N ARG A 46 6.93 10.01 -2.95
CA ARG A 46 6.71 10.04 -1.50
C ARG A 46 6.24 8.67 -1.03
N VAL A 47 6.81 8.19 0.07
CA VAL A 47 6.48 6.90 0.63
C VAL A 47 5.54 7.07 1.83
N TYR A 48 4.45 6.31 1.82
CA TYR A 48 3.48 6.29 2.90
C TYR A 48 3.61 4.96 3.62
N THR A 49 4.04 4.99 4.87
CA THR A 49 4.19 3.77 5.68
C THR A 49 3.05 3.62 6.67
N SER A 50 2.36 4.70 7.00
CA SER A 50 1.14 4.65 7.81
C SER A 50 -0.04 4.48 6.87
N LEU A 51 -0.80 3.41 7.06
CA LEU A 51 -1.95 3.09 6.22
C LEU A 51 -3.27 3.55 6.81
N GLU A 52 -3.22 4.32 7.88
CA GLU A 52 -4.41 4.89 8.47
C GLU A 52 -4.90 6.05 7.61
N GLU A 53 -6.20 6.09 7.39
CA GLU A 53 -6.79 7.22 6.71
C GLU A 53 -6.59 8.46 7.57
N PRO A 54 -6.32 9.62 6.94
CA PRO A 54 -6.24 10.86 7.70
C PRO A 54 -7.51 11.02 8.53
N ALA A 55 -7.34 11.30 9.81
CA ALA A 55 -8.48 11.55 10.66
C ALA A 55 -9.26 12.73 10.10
N ALA A 56 -10.51 12.49 9.87
CA ALA A 56 -11.37 13.54 9.38
C ALA A 56 -11.53 14.61 10.46
#